data_0bab5a4bf19f71bd67ef0617c34a8739
#
_entry.id   0bab5a4bf19f71bd67ef0617c34a8739
#
_cell.length_a   1.000
_cell.length_b   1.000
_cell.length_c   1.000
_cell.angle_alpha   90.00
_cell.angle_beta   90.00
_cell.angle_gamma   90.00
#
_symmetry.space_group_name_H-M   'P 1'
#
loop_
_entity.id
_entity.type
_entity.pdbx_description
1 polymer ?
#
loop_
_entity_poly.entity_id
_entity_poly.type
_entity_poly.pdbx_seq_one_letter_code
_entity_poly.pdbx_strand_id
1 'polypeptide(L)'
;IDVQLKRDFIQKKAHWLSVKSHYKGAFPEHLVGLYPFEGGYCGVSKVEENKLNICYIVQTDVFKKYKNIQELEEKVLFENPGLKQIFQQATTLFEHPLTISQISFETKKAVENHILMIGDAAGLIHPLCGNGMAMAVHSAKIVSELIHKMINQNSYSRENLEKAYQKQWNTTFKKRMKTGRILALLLLNPRITKVSLKIVARFPSLFKYIIKNTHGNLIPKPI
;
A
#
# COMPACT_ATOMS: atom_id res chain seq x y z
N ILE A 1 13.52 11.41 -2.81
CA ILE A 1 12.85 12.71 -2.63
C ILE A 1 12.55 13.01 -1.16
N ASP A 2 12.03 12.05 -0.39
CA ASP A 2 11.66 12.26 1.03
C ASP A 2 12.87 12.70 1.88
N VAL A 3 14.04 12.11 1.64
CA VAL A 3 15.31 12.49 2.29
C VAL A 3 15.75 13.89 1.85
N GLN A 4 15.67 14.20 0.55
CA GLN A 4 16.05 15.53 0.02
C GLN A 4 15.19 16.65 0.56
N LEU A 5 13.88 16.38 0.75
CA LEU A 5 12.94 17.34 1.33
C LEU A 5 12.99 17.38 2.87
N LYS A 6 13.84 16.57 3.50
CA LYS A 6 13.98 16.45 4.96
C LYS A 6 12.62 16.28 5.64
N ARG A 7 11.75 15.44 5.07
CA ARG A 7 10.40 15.22 5.60
C ARG A 7 10.47 14.64 7.01
N ASP A 8 9.66 15.14 7.91
CA ASP A 8 9.70 14.82 9.35
C ASP A 8 9.68 13.33 9.67
N PHE A 9 8.92 12.54 8.88
CA PHE A 9 8.83 11.11 9.11
C PHE A 9 10.14 10.34 8.84
N ILE A 10 11.08 10.90 8.06
CA ILE A 10 12.40 10.30 7.82
C ILE A 10 13.24 10.31 9.08
N GLN A 11 13.04 11.31 9.95
CA GLN A 11 13.77 11.46 11.22
C GLN A 11 13.08 10.70 12.37
N LYS A 12 11.84 10.29 12.18
CA LYS A 12 11.09 9.52 13.19
C LYS A 12 11.45 8.03 13.13
N LYS A 13 11.28 7.36 14.27
CA LYS A 13 11.38 5.90 14.35
C LYS A 13 10.41 5.27 13.35
N ALA A 14 10.91 4.37 12.51
CA ALA A 14 10.07 3.62 11.58
C ALA A 14 9.02 2.79 12.35
N HIS A 15 7.75 2.96 11.99
CA HIS A 15 6.65 2.22 12.62
C HIS A 15 6.37 0.88 11.94
N TRP A 16 6.89 0.69 10.74
CA TRP A 16 6.59 -0.46 9.90
C TRP A 16 7.85 -1.04 9.28
N LEU A 17 7.87 -2.36 9.21
CA LEU A 17 8.80 -3.16 8.43
C LEU A 17 8.01 -3.91 7.37
N SER A 18 8.43 -3.86 6.11
CA SER A 18 7.95 -4.74 5.05
C SER A 18 9.03 -5.74 4.68
N VAL A 19 8.61 -6.97 4.48
CA VAL A 19 9.47 -8.07 4.03
C VAL A 19 8.84 -8.69 2.80
N LYS A 20 9.64 -8.92 1.76
CA LYS A 20 9.21 -9.51 0.50
C LYS A 20 10.19 -10.59 0.06
N SER A 21 9.65 -11.72 -0.38
CA SER A 21 10.42 -12.75 -1.05
C SER A 21 9.59 -13.45 -2.13
N HIS A 22 10.28 -14.09 -3.07
CA HIS A 22 9.66 -14.96 -4.05
C HIS A 22 9.92 -16.43 -3.68
N TYR A 23 8.93 -17.25 -3.98
CA TYR A 23 8.97 -18.69 -3.70
C TYR A 23 8.50 -19.48 -4.91
N LYS A 24 8.92 -20.74 -4.99
CA LYS A 24 8.34 -21.75 -5.85
C LYS A 24 7.31 -22.54 -5.02
N GLY A 25 6.06 -22.62 -5.49
CA GLY A 25 5.00 -23.31 -4.76
C GLY A 25 3.65 -23.23 -5.48
N ALA A 26 2.65 -23.94 -4.94
CA ALA A 26 1.30 -23.95 -5.47
C ALA A 26 0.46 -22.82 -4.83
N PHE A 27 -0.26 -22.06 -5.66
CA PHE A 27 -1.26 -21.08 -5.23
C PHE A 27 -2.22 -20.79 -6.39
N PRO A 28 -3.51 -20.50 -6.16
CA PRO A 28 -4.45 -20.20 -7.25
C PRO A 28 -4.03 -18.96 -8.06
N GLU A 29 -4.13 -19.04 -9.40
CA GLU A 29 -3.60 -18.02 -10.32
C GLU A 29 -4.30 -16.66 -10.20
N HIS A 30 -5.59 -16.65 -9.96
CA HIS A 30 -6.39 -15.42 -9.93
C HIS A 30 -6.72 -14.93 -8.52
N LEU A 31 -6.00 -15.46 -7.53
CA LEU A 31 -6.23 -15.12 -6.12
C LEU A 31 -5.11 -14.24 -5.58
N VAL A 32 -5.50 -13.21 -4.86
CA VAL A 32 -4.64 -12.50 -3.91
C VAL A 32 -5.12 -12.84 -2.51
N GLY A 33 -4.37 -13.68 -1.81
CA GLY A 33 -4.65 -14.04 -0.43
C GLY A 33 -4.13 -12.97 0.53
N LEU A 34 -4.98 -12.55 1.48
CA LEU A 34 -4.59 -11.66 2.57
C LEU A 34 -4.76 -12.38 3.89
N TYR A 35 -3.67 -12.52 4.62
CA TYR A 35 -3.58 -13.29 5.85
C TYR A 35 -3.19 -12.37 7.00
N PRO A 36 -4.13 -12.00 7.88
CA PRO A 36 -3.82 -11.19 9.05
C PRO A 36 -3.08 -12.01 10.10
N PHE A 37 -2.15 -11.34 10.81
CA PHE A 37 -1.46 -11.86 11.97
C PHE A 37 -1.24 -10.73 12.99
N GLU A 38 -0.69 -11.02 14.18
CA GLU A 38 -0.47 -10.02 15.21
C GLU A 38 0.45 -8.89 14.72
N GLY A 39 -0.07 -7.68 14.71
CA GLY A 39 0.68 -6.48 14.30
C GLY A 39 0.90 -6.31 12.81
N GLY A 40 0.26 -7.13 11.95
CA GLY A 40 0.43 -7.01 10.53
C GLY A 40 -0.47 -7.91 9.67
N TYR A 41 -0.12 -8.00 8.41
CA TYR A 41 -0.74 -8.94 7.48
C TYR A 41 0.25 -9.34 6.38
N CYS A 42 0.01 -10.48 5.78
CA CYS A 42 0.76 -11.02 4.65
C CYS A 42 -0.13 -11.11 3.41
N GLY A 43 0.39 -10.64 2.28
CA GLY A 43 -0.19 -10.82 0.96
C GLY A 43 0.52 -11.94 0.21
N VAL A 44 -0.25 -12.84 -0.39
CA VAL A 44 0.26 -13.94 -1.22
C VAL A 44 -0.43 -13.88 -2.57
N SER A 45 0.34 -13.90 -3.65
CA SER A 45 -0.18 -13.95 -5.02
C SER A 45 0.78 -14.68 -5.95
N LYS A 46 0.28 -15.24 -7.02
CA LYS A 46 1.14 -15.64 -8.13
C LYS A 46 1.56 -14.42 -8.95
N VAL A 47 2.77 -14.45 -9.44
CA VAL A 47 3.36 -13.49 -10.38
C VAL A 47 3.93 -14.24 -11.58
N GLU A 48 4.62 -13.55 -12.47
CA GLU A 48 5.22 -14.10 -13.68
C GLU A 48 6.08 -15.34 -13.38
N GLU A 49 6.21 -16.23 -14.35
CA GLU A 49 6.98 -17.47 -14.25
C GLU A 49 6.47 -18.41 -13.14
N ASN A 50 5.18 -18.38 -12.82
CA ASN A 50 4.56 -19.19 -11.76
C ASN A 50 5.19 -19.04 -10.36
N LYS A 51 5.88 -17.92 -10.10
CA LYS A 51 6.45 -17.65 -8.79
C LYS A 51 5.37 -17.15 -7.82
N LEU A 52 5.51 -17.50 -6.55
CA LEU A 52 4.74 -16.90 -5.46
C LEU A 52 5.44 -15.64 -4.99
N ASN A 53 4.72 -14.54 -5.00
CA ASN A 53 5.12 -13.33 -4.31
C ASN A 53 4.51 -13.34 -2.91
N ILE A 54 5.33 -13.48 -1.90
CA ILE A 54 4.93 -13.37 -0.49
C ILE A 54 5.52 -12.06 0.04
N CYS A 55 4.63 -11.17 0.45
CA CYS A 55 5.01 -9.87 0.98
C CYS A 55 4.18 -9.56 2.21
N TYR A 56 4.83 -9.22 3.31
CA TYR A 56 4.12 -8.83 4.52
C TYR A 56 4.63 -7.52 5.09
N ILE A 57 3.76 -6.87 5.85
CA ILE A 57 4.07 -5.68 6.63
C ILE A 57 3.75 -5.95 8.09
N VAL A 58 4.66 -5.56 8.96
CA VAL A 58 4.54 -5.77 10.41
C VAL A 58 4.94 -4.49 11.16
N GLN A 59 4.29 -4.24 12.28
CA GLN A 59 4.68 -3.16 13.18
C GLN A 59 6.09 -3.42 13.74
N THR A 60 6.94 -2.41 13.70
CA THR A 60 8.33 -2.49 14.17
C THR A 60 8.41 -2.92 15.64
N ASP A 61 7.43 -2.52 16.46
CA ASP A 61 7.41 -2.88 17.89
C ASP A 61 7.03 -4.36 18.11
N VAL A 62 6.33 -4.99 17.17
CA VAL A 62 6.12 -6.47 17.17
C VAL A 62 7.41 -7.15 16.72
N PHE A 63 7.98 -6.72 15.58
CA PHE A 63 9.23 -7.31 15.06
C PHE A 63 10.37 -7.30 16.08
N LYS A 64 10.52 -6.22 16.85
CA LYS A 64 11.60 -6.07 17.84
C LYS A 64 11.56 -7.06 19.02
N LYS A 65 10.47 -7.80 19.19
CA LYS A 65 10.37 -8.88 20.17
C LYS A 65 11.11 -10.14 19.74
N TYR A 66 11.51 -10.22 18.48
CA TYR A 66 12.14 -11.38 17.86
C TYR A 66 13.53 -11.04 17.34
N LYS A 67 14.42 -12.02 17.31
CA LYS A 67 15.83 -11.83 16.94
C LYS A 67 16.03 -11.53 15.46
N ASN A 68 15.21 -12.15 14.62
CA ASN A 68 15.33 -12.06 13.17
C ASN A 68 13.97 -12.34 12.49
N ILE A 69 13.98 -12.24 11.16
CA ILE A 69 12.79 -12.48 10.32
C ILE A 69 12.27 -13.91 10.48
N GLN A 70 13.14 -14.88 10.50
CA GLN A 70 12.75 -16.29 10.61
C GLN A 70 12.01 -16.57 11.93
N GLU A 71 12.50 -16.07 13.05
CA GLU A 71 11.83 -16.23 14.35
C GLU A 71 10.47 -15.53 14.38
N LEU A 72 10.35 -14.34 13.76
CA LEU A 72 9.06 -13.67 13.58
C LEU A 72 8.09 -14.52 12.76
N GLU A 73 8.54 -15.09 11.66
CA GLU A 73 7.71 -15.94 10.80
C GLU A 73 7.21 -17.17 11.56
N GLU A 74 8.10 -17.88 12.24
CA GLU A 74 7.77 -19.07 13.02
C GLU A 74 6.83 -18.80 14.20
N LYS A 75 7.02 -17.69 14.92
CA LYS A 75 6.31 -17.39 16.16
C LYS A 75 5.03 -16.59 15.96
N VAL A 76 4.92 -15.83 14.86
CA VAL A 76 3.79 -14.91 14.64
C VAL A 76 3.03 -15.26 13.37
N LEU A 77 3.71 -15.35 12.21
CA LEU A 77 3.01 -15.60 10.96
C LEU A 77 2.41 -17.00 10.92
N PHE A 78 3.13 -18.00 11.45
CA PHE A 78 2.69 -19.41 11.44
C PHE A 78 1.59 -19.72 12.49
N GLU A 79 1.20 -18.77 13.33
CA GLU A 79 -0.06 -18.85 14.08
C GLU A 79 -1.27 -18.83 13.15
N ASN A 80 -1.14 -18.23 11.95
CA ASN A 80 -2.12 -18.36 10.90
C ASN A 80 -1.91 -19.67 10.13
N PRO A 81 -2.85 -20.66 10.25
CA PRO A 81 -2.65 -21.99 9.63
C PRO A 81 -2.46 -21.93 8.11
N GLY A 82 -3.15 -20.99 7.43
CA GLY A 82 -3.02 -20.79 5.99
C GLY A 82 -1.63 -20.32 5.59
N LEU A 83 -1.03 -19.38 6.33
CA LEU A 83 0.35 -18.95 6.08
C LEU A 83 1.33 -20.09 6.37
N LYS A 84 1.20 -20.77 7.51
CA LYS A 84 2.04 -21.90 7.86
C LYS A 84 2.08 -22.95 6.75
N GLN A 85 0.92 -23.34 6.24
CA GLN A 85 0.81 -24.29 5.14
C GLN A 85 1.53 -23.78 3.87
N ILE A 86 1.33 -22.53 3.49
CA ILE A 86 1.95 -21.93 2.29
C ILE A 86 3.48 -21.96 2.43
N PHE A 87 4.03 -21.48 3.55
CA PHE A 87 5.46 -21.43 3.76
C PHE A 87 6.10 -22.83 3.82
N GLN A 88 5.42 -23.82 4.41
CA GLN A 88 5.90 -25.20 4.48
C GLN A 88 5.91 -25.91 3.11
N GLN A 89 5.04 -25.52 2.18
CA GLN A 89 4.93 -26.10 0.84
C GLN A 89 5.70 -25.31 -0.22
N ALA A 90 6.28 -24.19 0.14
CA ALA A 90 6.99 -23.31 -0.78
C ALA A 90 8.50 -23.32 -0.51
N THR A 91 9.28 -23.25 -1.59
CA THR A 91 10.75 -23.13 -1.54
C THR A 91 11.15 -21.70 -1.90
N THR A 92 11.95 -21.05 -1.06
CA THR A 92 12.44 -19.70 -1.34
C THR A 92 13.29 -19.66 -2.62
N LEU A 93 13.13 -18.58 -3.39
CA LEU A 93 13.94 -18.29 -4.57
C LEU A 93 14.95 -17.17 -4.31
N PHE A 94 14.84 -16.49 -3.18
CA PHE A 94 15.78 -15.46 -2.77
C PHE A 94 16.71 -16.02 -1.69
N GLU A 95 17.99 -15.72 -1.78
CA GLU A 95 18.97 -16.03 -0.74
C GLU A 95 18.63 -15.27 0.55
N HIS A 96 18.28 -13.98 0.38
CA HIS A 96 17.81 -13.12 1.47
C HIS A 96 16.53 -12.38 1.06
N PRO A 97 15.54 -12.23 1.96
CA PRO A 97 14.35 -11.45 1.67
C PRO A 97 14.67 -9.96 1.52
N LEU A 98 13.92 -9.29 0.66
CA LEU A 98 13.99 -7.83 0.54
C LEU A 98 13.25 -7.18 1.70
N THR A 99 13.85 -6.18 2.31
CA THR A 99 13.28 -5.48 3.46
C THR A 99 13.23 -3.98 3.24
N ILE A 100 12.15 -3.34 3.71
CA ILE A 100 11.99 -1.89 3.73
C ILE A 100 11.49 -1.50 5.12
N SER A 101 12.23 -0.64 5.82
CA SER A 101 11.91 -0.24 7.20
C SER A 101 11.38 1.18 7.34
N GLN A 102 11.57 2.06 6.37
CA GLN A 102 11.11 3.46 6.44
C GLN A 102 9.80 3.67 5.65
N ILE A 103 8.74 3.01 6.12
CA ILE A 103 7.41 3.15 5.53
C ILE A 103 6.60 4.10 6.38
N SER A 104 6.05 5.16 5.77
CA SER A 104 5.18 6.12 6.44
C SER A 104 3.86 6.28 5.70
N PHE A 105 2.76 6.07 6.42
CA PHE A 105 1.40 6.35 5.96
C PHE A 105 0.91 7.73 6.42
N GLU A 106 1.80 8.59 6.88
CA GLU A 106 1.48 9.98 7.22
C GLU A 106 0.97 10.75 5.99
N THR A 107 0.24 11.82 6.25
CA THR A 107 -0.26 12.67 5.18
C THR A 107 0.89 13.46 4.58
N LYS A 108 1.11 13.32 3.28
CA LYS A 108 2.10 14.08 2.50
C LYS A 108 1.41 15.18 1.71
N LYS A 109 2.17 16.17 1.27
CA LYS A 109 1.71 17.20 0.33
C LYS A 109 1.98 16.73 -1.10
N ALA A 110 1.03 16.92 -2.01
CA ALA A 110 1.24 16.62 -3.43
C ALA A 110 2.10 17.68 -4.12
N VAL A 111 2.19 18.88 -3.54
CA VAL A 111 3.12 19.94 -3.94
C VAL A 111 3.89 20.40 -2.72
N GLU A 112 5.20 20.41 -2.80
CA GLU A 112 6.09 20.85 -1.72
C GLU A 112 7.38 21.44 -2.30
N ASN A 113 7.78 22.62 -1.83
CA ASN A 113 8.96 23.34 -2.32
C ASN A 113 8.98 23.46 -3.86
N HIS A 114 7.84 23.80 -4.45
CA HIS A 114 7.66 23.90 -5.89
C HIS A 114 7.88 22.59 -6.68
N ILE A 115 7.86 21.44 -6.03
CA ILE A 115 7.96 20.12 -6.66
C ILE A 115 6.58 19.48 -6.70
N LEU A 116 6.12 19.12 -7.89
CA LEU A 116 4.90 18.34 -8.11
C LEU A 116 5.21 16.86 -7.86
N MET A 117 4.64 16.28 -6.82
CA MET A 117 4.84 14.89 -6.43
C MET A 117 3.80 13.99 -7.07
N ILE A 118 4.20 12.80 -7.49
CA ILE A 118 3.30 11.76 -8.01
C ILE A 118 3.48 10.46 -7.22
N GLY A 119 2.48 9.58 -7.26
CA GLY A 119 2.53 8.28 -6.59
C GLY A 119 2.80 8.40 -5.09
N ASP A 120 3.63 7.51 -4.57
CA ASP A 120 3.94 7.41 -3.14
C ASP A 120 4.65 8.64 -2.57
N ALA A 121 5.31 9.43 -3.42
CA ALA A 121 5.92 10.69 -3.02
C ALA A 121 4.87 11.74 -2.63
N ALA A 122 3.69 11.72 -3.27
CA ALA A 122 2.56 12.60 -2.94
C ALA A 122 1.67 12.03 -1.82
N GLY A 123 1.69 10.71 -1.63
CA GLY A 123 0.94 10.04 -0.57
C GLY A 123 0.91 8.53 -0.76
N LEU A 124 1.37 7.80 0.23
CA LEU A 124 1.39 6.34 0.23
C LEU A 124 0.04 5.81 0.72
N ILE A 125 -0.69 5.14 -0.17
CA ILE A 125 -1.87 4.38 0.25
C ILE A 125 -1.44 3.09 0.94
N HIS A 126 -2.22 2.65 1.92
CA HIS A 126 -1.89 1.41 2.62
C HIS A 126 -1.90 0.21 1.64
N PRO A 127 -0.86 -0.64 1.63
CA PRO A 127 -0.70 -1.74 0.66
C PRO A 127 -1.88 -2.70 0.63
N LEU A 128 -2.60 -2.85 1.74
CA LEU A 128 -3.84 -3.61 1.84
C LEU A 128 -4.87 -3.26 0.75
N CYS A 129 -4.85 -2.02 0.25
CA CYS A 129 -5.79 -1.58 -0.78
C CYS A 129 -5.41 -2.05 -2.19
N GLY A 130 -4.17 -2.53 -2.42
CA GLY A 130 -3.69 -2.99 -3.72
C GLY A 130 -3.71 -1.92 -4.82
N ASN A 131 -3.77 -0.63 -4.48
CA ASN A 131 -4.08 0.45 -5.43
C ASN A 131 -2.95 1.47 -5.61
N GLY A 132 -1.76 1.24 -5.07
CA GLY A 132 -0.64 2.19 -5.12
C GLY A 132 -0.19 2.49 -6.55
N MET A 133 0.02 1.46 -7.38
CA MET A 133 0.42 1.64 -8.79
C MET A 133 -0.64 2.39 -9.60
N ALA A 134 -1.92 2.06 -9.44
CA ALA A 134 -2.98 2.77 -10.13
C ALA A 134 -3.06 4.25 -9.72
N MET A 135 -2.82 4.57 -8.44
CA MET A 135 -2.72 5.95 -7.97
C MET A 135 -1.51 6.67 -8.56
N ALA A 136 -0.37 6.00 -8.69
CA ALA A 136 0.82 6.58 -9.30
C ALA A 136 0.57 6.96 -10.76
N VAL A 137 0.02 6.04 -11.56
CA VAL A 137 -0.35 6.29 -12.98
C VAL A 137 -1.39 7.41 -13.09
N HIS A 138 -2.43 7.38 -12.25
CA HIS A 138 -3.48 8.41 -12.29
C HIS A 138 -2.94 9.78 -11.90
N SER A 139 -2.08 9.87 -10.90
CA SER A 139 -1.48 11.16 -10.51
C SER A 139 -0.53 11.70 -11.57
N ALA A 140 0.22 10.83 -12.26
CA ALA A 140 1.05 11.22 -13.40
C ALA A 140 0.19 11.77 -14.55
N LYS A 141 -0.93 11.12 -14.87
CA LYS A 141 -1.89 11.62 -15.87
C LYS A 141 -2.41 13.01 -15.51
N ILE A 142 -2.85 13.21 -14.26
CA ILE A 142 -3.35 14.53 -13.80
C ILE A 142 -2.30 15.61 -14.00
N VAL A 143 -1.05 15.38 -13.60
CA VAL A 143 0.04 16.35 -13.77
C VAL A 143 0.29 16.64 -15.24
N SER A 144 0.39 15.61 -16.08
CA SER A 144 0.65 15.75 -17.52
C SER A 144 -0.43 16.57 -18.22
N GLU A 145 -1.70 16.31 -17.92
CA GLU A 145 -2.82 17.06 -18.50
C GLU A 145 -2.83 18.52 -18.06
N LEU A 146 -2.52 18.79 -16.80
CA LEU A 146 -2.44 20.17 -16.30
C LEU A 146 -1.28 20.93 -16.95
N ILE A 147 -0.10 20.32 -17.07
CA ILE A 147 1.06 20.93 -17.73
C ILE A 147 0.74 21.20 -19.20
N HIS A 148 0.21 20.21 -19.91
CA HIS A 148 -0.15 20.35 -21.33
C HIS A 148 -1.15 21.49 -21.55
N LYS A 149 -2.22 21.53 -20.74
CA LYS A 149 -3.21 22.61 -20.80
C LYS A 149 -2.59 23.99 -20.60
N MET A 150 -1.67 24.13 -19.65
CA MET A 150 -1.05 25.41 -19.33
C MET A 150 -0.08 25.89 -20.40
N ILE A 151 0.70 24.98 -20.99
CA ILE A 151 1.60 25.32 -22.11
C ILE A 151 0.80 25.85 -23.31
N ASN A 152 -0.33 25.21 -23.61
CA ASN A 152 -1.15 25.59 -24.77
C ASN A 152 -2.00 26.85 -24.59
N GLN A 153 -2.22 27.30 -23.35
CA GLN A 153 -3.12 28.45 -23.08
C GLN A 153 -2.41 29.80 -22.98
N ASN A 154 -1.13 29.93 -23.30
CA ASN A 154 -0.32 31.18 -23.19
C ASN A 154 -0.44 31.92 -21.84
N SER A 155 -1.05 31.30 -20.83
CA SER A 155 -1.30 31.84 -19.49
C SER A 155 -0.57 31.02 -18.42
N TYR A 156 0.72 30.74 -18.69
CA TYR A 156 1.50 29.93 -17.77
C TYR A 156 1.75 30.66 -16.46
N SER A 157 1.18 30.13 -15.41
CA SER A 157 1.50 30.52 -14.03
C SER A 157 1.83 29.27 -13.24
N ARG A 158 3.07 29.18 -12.75
CA ARG A 158 3.52 28.09 -11.89
C ARG A 158 2.64 27.92 -10.67
N GLU A 159 2.28 29.02 -10.05
CA GLU A 159 1.43 29.03 -8.86
C GLU A 159 0.05 28.45 -9.16
N ASN A 160 -0.55 28.79 -10.30
CA ASN A 160 -1.84 28.25 -10.72
C ASN A 160 -1.77 26.74 -10.99
N LEU A 161 -0.66 26.26 -11.60
CA LEU A 161 -0.42 24.83 -11.80
C LEU A 161 -0.36 24.08 -10.48
N GLU A 162 0.42 24.57 -9.53
CA GLU A 162 0.60 23.96 -8.22
C GLU A 162 -0.72 23.90 -7.43
N LYS A 163 -1.48 24.99 -7.41
CA LYS A 163 -2.80 25.04 -6.78
C LYS A 163 -3.80 24.09 -7.44
N ALA A 164 -3.83 24.05 -8.78
CA ALA A 164 -4.72 23.16 -9.52
C ALA A 164 -4.38 21.69 -9.25
N TYR A 165 -3.10 21.33 -9.28
CA TYR A 165 -2.66 19.96 -9.00
C TYR A 165 -2.99 19.54 -7.56
N GLN A 166 -2.65 20.37 -6.57
CA GLN A 166 -2.94 20.07 -5.17
C GLN A 166 -4.45 19.89 -4.93
N LYS A 167 -5.28 20.72 -5.55
CA LYS A 167 -6.75 20.59 -5.47
C LYS A 167 -7.21 19.28 -6.10
N GLN A 168 -6.74 18.96 -7.30
CA GLN A 168 -7.18 17.78 -8.04
C GLN A 168 -6.68 16.49 -7.37
N TRP A 169 -5.46 16.46 -6.83
CA TRP A 169 -4.95 15.40 -5.99
C TRP A 169 -5.86 15.15 -4.79
N ASN A 170 -6.17 16.16 -4.02
CA ASN A 170 -7.01 16.04 -2.83
C ASN A 170 -8.41 15.50 -3.16
N THR A 171 -9.05 16.03 -4.21
CA THR A 171 -10.36 15.58 -4.66
C THR A 171 -10.36 14.12 -5.08
N THR A 172 -9.30 13.67 -5.75
CA THR A 172 -9.21 12.33 -6.32
C THR A 172 -8.80 11.28 -5.28
N PHE A 173 -7.85 11.59 -4.38
CA PHE A 173 -7.18 10.57 -3.58
C PHE A 173 -7.39 10.66 -2.07
N LYS A 174 -7.72 11.84 -1.51
CA LYS A 174 -7.81 12.02 -0.05
C LYS A 174 -8.78 11.04 0.62
N LYS A 175 -9.94 10.79 0.00
CA LYS A 175 -10.93 9.85 0.54
C LYS A 175 -10.42 8.42 0.52
N ARG A 176 -9.76 7.99 -0.58
CA ARG A 176 -9.19 6.63 -0.72
C ARG A 176 -8.13 6.37 0.36
N MET A 177 -7.22 7.32 0.54
CA MET A 177 -6.16 7.22 1.55
C MET A 177 -6.72 7.17 2.98
N LYS A 178 -7.77 7.96 3.28
CA LYS A 178 -8.45 7.91 4.58
C LYS A 178 -9.09 6.54 4.81
N THR A 179 -9.81 6.01 3.81
CA THR A 179 -10.44 4.68 3.89
C THR A 179 -9.39 3.59 4.08
N GLY A 180 -8.30 3.62 3.32
CA GLY A 180 -7.20 2.65 3.46
C GLY A 180 -6.58 2.64 4.86
N ARG A 181 -6.37 3.82 5.47
CA ARG A 181 -5.87 3.91 6.85
C ARG A 181 -6.85 3.32 7.87
N ILE A 182 -8.14 3.58 7.73
CA ILE A 182 -9.17 3.00 8.62
C ILE A 182 -9.18 1.49 8.51
N LEU A 183 -9.15 0.94 7.29
CA LEU A 183 -9.12 -0.51 7.07
C LEU A 183 -7.86 -1.14 7.67
N ALA A 184 -6.70 -0.49 7.51
CA ALA A 184 -5.46 -0.97 8.10
C ALA A 184 -5.56 -1.05 9.63
N LEU A 185 -6.10 -0.02 10.29
CA LEU A 185 -6.29 -0.02 11.75
C LEU A 185 -7.21 -1.15 12.22
N LEU A 186 -8.26 -1.48 11.44
CA LEU A 186 -9.16 -2.59 11.77
C LEU A 186 -8.46 -3.95 11.69
N LEU A 187 -7.47 -4.11 10.80
CA LEU A 187 -6.75 -5.37 10.61
C LEU A 187 -5.58 -5.58 11.60
N LEU A 188 -5.13 -4.53 12.28
CA LEU A 188 -4.04 -4.65 13.26
C LEU A 188 -4.43 -5.41 14.53
N ASN A 189 -5.72 -5.45 14.85
CA ASN A 189 -6.23 -6.15 16.02
C ASN A 189 -6.94 -7.44 15.60
N PRO A 190 -6.42 -8.64 15.93
CA PRO A 190 -6.99 -9.92 15.48
C PRO A 190 -8.47 -10.11 15.90
N ARG A 191 -8.86 -9.59 17.06
CA ARG A 191 -10.25 -9.69 17.55
C ARG A 191 -11.18 -8.83 16.69
N ILE A 192 -10.77 -7.59 16.42
CA ILE A 192 -11.54 -6.65 15.57
C ILE A 192 -11.60 -7.19 14.13
N THR A 193 -10.49 -7.70 13.62
CA THR A 193 -10.42 -8.33 12.28
C THR A 193 -11.44 -9.46 12.15
N LYS A 194 -11.46 -10.38 13.11
CA LYS A 194 -12.40 -11.52 13.08
C LYS A 194 -13.87 -11.08 13.05
N VAL A 195 -14.22 -10.08 13.84
CA VAL A 195 -15.58 -9.50 13.86
C VAL A 195 -15.88 -8.77 12.55
N SER A 196 -14.97 -7.91 12.09
CA SER A 196 -15.11 -7.14 10.84
C SER A 196 -15.29 -8.03 9.63
N LEU A 197 -14.50 -9.10 9.51
CA LEU A 197 -14.62 -10.07 8.41
C LEU A 197 -15.96 -10.80 8.44
N LYS A 198 -16.47 -11.19 9.62
CA LYS A 198 -17.81 -11.78 9.72
C LYS A 198 -18.91 -10.83 9.26
N ILE A 199 -18.82 -9.54 9.64
CA ILE A 199 -19.78 -8.51 9.21
C ILE A 199 -19.72 -8.33 7.70
N VAL A 200 -18.52 -8.16 7.14
CA VAL A 200 -18.32 -7.98 5.69
C VAL A 200 -18.81 -9.19 4.90
N ALA A 201 -18.54 -10.41 5.38
CA ALA A 201 -19.04 -11.64 4.77
C ALA A 201 -20.58 -11.73 4.77
N ARG A 202 -21.23 -11.21 5.82
CA ARG A 202 -22.70 -11.21 5.96
C ARG A 202 -23.37 -10.15 5.07
N PHE A 203 -22.66 -9.05 4.77
CA PHE A 203 -23.19 -7.92 4.02
C PHE A 203 -22.32 -7.62 2.78
N PRO A 204 -22.54 -8.33 1.63
CA PRO A 204 -21.76 -8.13 0.39
C PRO A 204 -21.76 -6.71 -0.16
N SER A 205 -22.84 -5.95 0.10
CA SER A 205 -22.94 -4.53 -0.28
C SER A 205 -21.91 -3.65 0.44
N LEU A 206 -21.60 -3.97 1.69
CA LEU A 206 -20.56 -3.30 2.45
C LEU A 206 -19.19 -3.56 1.84
N PHE A 207 -18.92 -4.79 1.42
CA PHE A 207 -17.67 -5.14 0.74
C PHE A 207 -17.50 -4.36 -0.58
N LYS A 208 -18.55 -4.33 -1.42
CA LYS A 208 -18.54 -3.53 -2.65
C LYS A 208 -18.31 -2.04 -2.37
N TYR A 209 -18.91 -1.49 -1.31
CA TYR A 209 -18.70 -0.12 -0.89
C TYR A 209 -17.25 0.15 -0.46
N ILE A 210 -16.64 -0.74 0.31
CA ILE A 210 -15.23 -0.67 0.72
C ILE A 210 -14.33 -0.66 -0.51
N ILE A 211 -14.51 -1.60 -1.45
CA ILE A 211 -13.73 -1.67 -2.68
C ILE A 211 -13.86 -0.38 -3.48
N LYS A 212 -15.08 0.11 -3.70
CA LYS A 212 -15.31 1.37 -4.43
C LYS A 212 -14.58 2.56 -3.80
N ASN A 213 -14.52 2.63 -2.47
CA ASN A 213 -13.86 3.73 -1.76
C ASN A 213 -12.34 3.58 -1.65
N THR A 214 -11.79 2.40 -1.86
CA THR A 214 -10.33 2.16 -1.89
C THR A 214 -9.76 2.24 -3.31
N HIS A 215 -10.47 1.75 -4.32
CA HIS A 215 -10.01 1.76 -5.72
C HIS A 215 -10.46 3.02 -6.49
N GLY A 216 -11.64 3.58 -6.14
CA GLY A 216 -12.21 4.74 -6.83
C GLY A 216 -12.75 4.40 -8.21
N ASN A 217 -12.93 5.43 -9.05
CA ASN A 217 -13.41 5.28 -10.41
C ASN A 217 -12.27 4.87 -11.35
N LEU A 218 -12.63 4.30 -12.50
CA LEU A 218 -11.69 4.03 -13.60
C LEU A 218 -10.99 5.32 -14.01
N ILE A 219 -9.73 5.20 -14.41
CA ILE A 219 -8.98 6.34 -14.96
C ILE A 219 -9.63 6.72 -16.29
N PRO A 220 -10.10 7.98 -16.44
CA PRO A 220 -10.68 8.42 -17.71
C PRO A 220 -9.68 8.25 -18.86
N LYS A 221 -10.19 7.93 -20.05
CA LYS A 221 -9.34 7.92 -21.25
C LYS A 221 -8.72 9.30 -21.48
N PRO A 222 -7.53 9.37 -22.07
CA PRO A 222 -6.97 10.65 -22.51
C PRO A 222 -7.93 11.35 -23.47
N ILE A 223 -8.04 12.66 -23.36
CA ILE A 223 -8.79 13.50 -24.31
C ILE A 223 -7.93 13.70 -25.54
#